data_0587a23234c8f7a01c2141f8f98c6e01
#
_entry.id   0587a23234c8f7a01c2141f8f98c6e01
#
_cell.length_a   1.000
_cell.length_b   1.000
_cell.length_c   1.000
_cell.angle_alpha   90.00
_cell.angle_beta   90.00
_cell.angle_gamma   90.00
#
_symmetry.space_group_name_H-M   'P 1'
#
loop_
_entity.id
_entity.type
_entity.pdbx_description
1 polymer ?
#
loop_
_entity_poly.entity_id
_entity_poly.type
_entity_poly.pdbx_seq_one_letter_code
_entity_poly.pdbx_strand_id
1 'polypeptide(L)'
;MITLLIIMLLMSLFNMSKTPEAKGPVTYLQYSRSEMRYRVEYVFKRAENGDCTLTKIEGYQDETGQTIVVPASVADKLWEMVEEHKMRKYKSSYTPKMRVLDGYMWKLQAEFAKGERLYTGGDNEMPDGGIGIKQLVNYLAWLWDKQNVPPIREMVYRVDGMVAYPLHYYKLEKDYSNDCYIFTNASNCRYDEARSAQVPNAFADEIRQIVKEESMFDYAPDYQPEYEVLDGRSWRINLRFEGTKSTISSSGREAYPAGEGLRRIEQLCYEKWKELEPQSKPAPLQSPYE
;
A
#
# COMPACT_ATOMS: atom_id res chain seq x y z
N MET A 1 -38.27 47.73 -11.32
CA MET A 1 -38.12 46.27 -11.52
C MET A 1 -36.84 45.91 -12.31
N ILE A 2 -36.52 46.60 -13.38
CA ILE A 2 -35.32 46.36 -14.21
C ILE A 2 -34.01 46.58 -13.45
N THR A 3 -33.93 47.59 -12.59
CA THR A 3 -32.73 47.93 -11.79
C THR A 3 -32.38 46.84 -10.77
N LEU A 4 -33.36 46.17 -10.19
CA LEU A 4 -33.14 45.10 -9.22
C LEU A 4 -32.61 43.81 -9.90
N LEU A 5 -33.06 43.56 -11.15
CA LEU A 5 -32.60 42.43 -11.96
C LEU A 5 -31.15 42.59 -12.37
N ILE A 6 -30.73 43.83 -12.72
CA ILE A 6 -29.33 44.18 -13.10
C ILE A 6 -28.41 44.03 -11.87
N ILE A 7 -28.85 44.43 -10.69
CA ILE A 7 -28.08 44.27 -9.45
C ILE A 7 -27.94 42.77 -9.07
N MET A 8 -28.99 41.97 -9.23
CA MET A 8 -28.90 40.51 -9.02
C MET A 8 -27.99 39.84 -10.06
N LEU A 9 -28.03 40.27 -11.31
CA LEU A 9 -27.14 39.75 -12.36
C LEU A 9 -25.67 40.14 -12.12
N LEU A 10 -25.40 41.34 -11.67
CA LEU A 10 -24.10 41.80 -11.27
C LEU A 10 -23.58 41.13 -10.01
N MET A 11 -24.45 40.88 -9.02
CA MET A 11 -24.07 40.08 -7.85
C MET A 11 -23.85 38.61 -8.18
N SER A 12 -24.56 38.01 -9.16
CA SER A 12 -24.27 36.66 -9.64
C SER A 12 -22.97 36.57 -10.44
N LEU A 13 -22.59 37.64 -11.15
CA LEU A 13 -21.29 37.73 -11.84
C LEU A 13 -20.13 38.00 -10.87
N PHE A 14 -20.37 38.71 -9.76
CA PHE A 14 -19.38 38.90 -8.69
C PHE A 14 -19.26 37.70 -7.74
N ASN A 15 -20.30 36.89 -7.63
CA ASN A 15 -20.29 35.58 -6.96
C ASN A 15 -19.95 34.43 -7.91
N MET A 16 -19.50 34.68 -9.14
CA MET A 16 -18.68 33.70 -9.84
C MET A 16 -17.48 33.45 -8.94
N SER A 17 -17.64 32.43 -8.10
CA SER A 17 -16.63 31.82 -7.26
C SER A 17 -15.27 32.04 -7.93
N LYS A 18 -14.33 32.62 -7.20
CA LYS A 18 -12.94 32.36 -7.46
C LYS A 18 -12.81 30.84 -7.42
N THR A 19 -13.02 30.20 -8.56
CA THR A 19 -12.53 28.83 -8.78
C THR A 19 -11.11 28.89 -8.26
N PRO A 20 -10.75 28.11 -7.25
CA PRO A 20 -9.37 28.13 -6.78
C PRO A 20 -8.54 27.87 -8.02
N GLU A 21 -7.70 28.85 -8.39
CA GLU A 21 -6.82 28.69 -9.55
C GLU A 21 -6.14 27.35 -9.38
N ALA A 22 -6.36 26.46 -10.35
CA ALA A 22 -5.76 25.13 -10.31
C ALA A 22 -4.24 25.33 -10.21
N LYS A 23 -3.69 25.11 -9.03
CA LYS A 23 -2.31 25.49 -8.68
C LYS A 23 -1.27 24.57 -9.32
N GLY A 24 -1.71 23.61 -10.09
CA GLY A 24 -0.89 22.72 -10.89
C GLY A 24 -0.24 21.58 -10.10
N PRO A 25 0.22 20.54 -10.80
CA PRO A 25 0.76 19.34 -10.19
C PRO A 25 2.02 19.61 -9.37
N VAL A 26 2.35 18.68 -8.49
CA VAL A 26 3.61 18.66 -7.74
C VAL A 26 4.77 18.44 -8.70
N THR A 27 5.80 19.29 -8.63
CA THR A 27 7.04 19.11 -9.40
C THR A 27 8.18 18.55 -8.57
N TYR A 28 8.14 18.82 -7.27
CA TYR A 28 9.07 18.26 -6.29
C TYR A 28 8.34 18.00 -4.99
N LEU A 29 8.63 16.87 -4.36
CA LEU A 29 8.18 16.59 -3.00
C LEU A 29 9.25 15.79 -2.27
N GLN A 30 9.58 16.21 -1.06
CA GLN A 30 10.49 15.52 -0.18
C GLN A 30 9.83 15.36 1.17
N TYR A 31 9.75 14.12 1.63
CA TYR A 31 9.39 13.78 2.98
C TYR A 31 10.55 13.08 3.65
N SER A 32 10.91 13.47 4.84
CA SER A 32 11.91 12.77 5.65
C SER A 32 11.42 12.59 7.08
N ARG A 33 11.78 11.45 7.67
CA ARG A 33 11.64 11.15 9.09
C ARG A 33 12.95 10.58 9.59
N SER A 34 13.42 11.08 10.71
CA SER A 34 14.63 10.59 11.37
C SER A 34 14.36 10.31 12.84
N GLU A 35 14.87 9.19 13.32
CA GLU A 35 14.86 8.74 14.71
C GLU A 35 16.28 8.40 15.10
N MET A 36 16.88 9.09 16.08
CA MET A 36 18.27 8.92 16.49
C MET A 36 19.25 8.87 15.30
N ARG A 37 19.56 7.67 14.81
CA ARG A 37 20.50 7.43 13.69
C ARG A 37 19.84 6.90 12.43
N TYR A 38 18.57 6.52 12.52
CA TYR A 38 17.81 5.95 11.38
C TYR A 38 17.01 7.02 10.68
N ARG A 39 17.07 7.01 9.35
CA ARG A 39 16.36 7.96 8.49
C ARG A 39 15.58 7.20 7.42
N VAL A 40 14.36 7.65 7.16
CA VAL A 40 13.60 7.30 5.95
C VAL A 40 13.28 8.59 5.23
N GLU A 41 13.57 8.62 3.93
CA GLU A 41 13.26 9.75 3.09
C GLU A 41 12.71 9.30 1.75
N TYR A 42 11.71 10.00 1.26
CA TYR A 42 11.14 9.88 -0.08
C TYR A 42 11.32 11.19 -0.81
N VAL A 43 11.87 11.14 -2.02
CA VAL A 43 12.03 12.31 -2.90
C VAL A 43 11.36 12.03 -4.23
N PHE A 44 10.24 12.69 -4.48
CA PHE A 44 9.58 12.71 -5.78
C PHE A 44 10.08 13.88 -6.61
N LYS A 45 10.38 13.65 -7.89
CA LYS A 45 10.77 14.71 -8.85
C LYS A 45 10.04 14.48 -10.16
N ARG A 46 9.56 15.59 -10.75
CA ARG A 46 9.07 15.66 -12.12
C ARG A 46 10.04 16.48 -12.95
N ALA A 47 10.60 15.90 -13.99
CA ALA A 47 11.47 16.57 -14.93
C ALA A 47 10.66 17.47 -15.90
N GLU A 48 11.35 18.37 -16.59
CA GLU A 48 10.72 19.28 -17.58
C GLU A 48 10.07 18.54 -18.75
N ASN A 49 10.61 17.38 -19.14
CA ASN A 49 10.03 16.49 -20.15
C ASN A 49 8.80 15.72 -19.68
N GLY A 50 8.40 15.88 -18.40
CA GLY A 50 7.26 15.21 -17.79
C GLY A 50 7.57 13.88 -17.10
N ASP A 51 8.77 13.35 -17.23
CA ASP A 51 9.19 12.12 -16.53
C ASP A 51 9.17 12.31 -15.01
N CYS A 52 8.69 11.32 -14.31
CA CYS A 52 8.59 11.33 -12.86
C CYS A 52 9.44 10.21 -12.23
N THR A 53 10.12 10.57 -11.15
CA THR A 53 10.94 9.64 -10.38
C THR A 53 10.62 9.72 -8.91
N LEU A 54 10.77 8.59 -8.22
CA LEU A 54 10.68 8.47 -6.76
C LEU A 54 11.97 7.84 -6.26
N THR A 55 12.67 8.55 -5.38
CA THR A 55 13.86 8.06 -4.68
C THR A 55 13.50 7.74 -3.24
N LYS A 56 13.90 6.58 -2.75
CA LYS A 56 13.86 6.22 -1.32
C LYS A 56 15.28 6.15 -0.78
N ILE A 57 15.51 6.79 0.34
CA ILE A 57 16.74 6.70 1.13
C ILE A 57 16.32 6.12 2.49
N GLU A 58 16.92 5.03 2.90
CA GLU A 58 16.59 4.36 4.14
C GLU A 58 17.85 3.81 4.80
N GLY A 59 18.01 4.04 6.09
CA GLY A 59 19.15 3.53 6.86
C GLY A 59 19.84 4.60 7.68
N TYR A 60 21.13 4.36 7.94
CA TYR A 60 21.99 5.29 8.68
C TYR A 60 22.47 6.44 7.77
N GLN A 61 22.99 7.51 8.36
CA GLN A 61 23.56 8.64 7.61
C GLN A 61 24.59 8.15 6.60
N ASP A 62 24.49 8.63 5.35
CA ASP A 62 25.39 8.36 4.21
C ASP A 62 24.96 7.23 3.24
N GLU A 63 23.78 6.66 3.35
CA GLU A 63 23.30 5.72 2.34
C GLU A 63 22.82 6.43 1.07
N THR A 64 23.24 5.89 -0.07
CA THR A 64 22.78 6.36 -1.39
C THR A 64 21.37 5.85 -1.66
N GLY A 65 20.46 6.79 -1.99
CA GLY A 65 19.09 6.42 -2.32
C GLY A 65 18.98 5.59 -3.61
N GLN A 66 18.00 4.71 -3.63
CA GLN A 66 17.58 4.03 -4.85
C GLN A 66 16.46 4.82 -5.51
N THR A 67 16.37 4.76 -6.83
CA THR A 67 15.40 5.55 -7.61
C THR A 67 14.62 4.65 -8.55
N ILE A 68 13.30 4.88 -8.61
CA ILE A 68 12.38 4.22 -9.55
C ILE A 68 11.71 5.28 -10.44
N VAL A 69 11.27 4.87 -11.62
CA VAL A 69 10.41 5.67 -12.49
C VAL A 69 8.95 5.44 -12.07
N VAL A 70 8.18 6.49 -11.94
CA VAL A 70 6.75 6.43 -11.58
C VAL A 70 5.90 7.14 -12.65
N PRO A 71 4.62 6.76 -12.81
CA PRO A 71 3.72 7.42 -13.78
C PRO A 71 3.58 8.93 -13.54
N ALA A 72 3.40 9.70 -14.58
CA ALA A 72 3.20 11.16 -14.48
C ALA A 72 1.97 11.54 -13.64
N SER A 73 0.94 10.70 -13.60
CA SER A 73 -0.27 10.87 -12.78
C SER A 73 0.01 10.91 -11.27
N VAL A 74 1.18 10.45 -10.83
CA VAL A 74 1.61 10.55 -9.43
C VAL A 74 1.72 12.02 -9.00
N ALA A 75 2.18 12.90 -9.88
CA ALA A 75 2.28 14.33 -9.60
C ALA A 75 0.91 14.97 -9.28
N ASP A 76 -0.12 14.58 -10.03
CA ASP A 76 -1.50 15.04 -9.83
C ASP A 76 -2.08 14.46 -8.55
N LYS A 77 -1.84 13.17 -8.29
CA LYS A 77 -2.30 12.50 -7.06
C LYS A 77 -1.69 13.09 -5.79
N LEU A 78 -0.39 13.41 -5.82
CA LEU A 78 0.28 14.08 -4.70
C LEU A 78 -0.32 15.49 -4.47
N TRP A 79 -0.64 16.22 -5.55
CA TRP A 79 -1.31 17.50 -5.45
C TRP A 79 -2.71 17.38 -4.84
N GLU A 80 -3.52 16.43 -5.30
CA GLU A 80 -4.85 16.15 -4.71
C GLU A 80 -4.75 15.91 -3.20
N MET A 81 -3.81 15.08 -2.75
CA MET A 81 -3.61 14.79 -1.32
C MET A 81 -3.22 16.03 -0.52
N VAL A 82 -2.36 16.89 -1.08
CA VAL A 82 -1.99 18.17 -0.44
C VAL A 82 -3.21 19.08 -0.26
N GLU A 83 -4.10 19.16 -1.26
CA GLU A 83 -5.30 20.00 -1.22
C GLU A 83 -6.38 19.40 -0.31
N GLU A 84 -6.66 18.10 -0.41
CA GLU A 84 -7.63 17.37 0.41
C GLU A 84 -7.36 17.57 1.91
N HIS A 85 -6.09 17.41 2.28
CA HIS A 85 -5.66 17.56 3.68
C HIS A 85 -5.27 18.99 4.05
N LYS A 86 -5.51 19.97 3.16
CA LYS A 86 -5.20 21.39 3.39
C LYS A 86 -3.78 21.63 3.89
N MET A 87 -2.82 20.85 3.39
CA MET A 87 -1.42 20.87 3.89
C MET A 87 -0.76 22.23 3.70
N ARG A 88 -1.22 23.04 2.75
CA ARG A 88 -0.74 24.44 2.55
C ARG A 88 -1.03 25.35 3.75
N LYS A 89 -1.98 24.95 4.64
CA LYS A 89 -2.32 25.67 5.87
C LYS A 89 -1.50 25.21 7.07
N TYR A 90 -0.66 24.21 6.90
CA TYR A 90 0.19 23.74 7.97
C TYR A 90 1.19 24.84 8.38
N LYS A 91 1.48 24.91 9.67
CA LYS A 91 2.52 25.79 10.20
C LYS A 91 3.88 25.30 9.70
N SER A 92 4.85 26.18 9.65
CA SER A 92 6.22 25.83 9.26
C SER A 92 6.89 24.90 10.25
N SER A 93 6.44 24.89 11.53
CA SER A 93 7.00 24.05 12.60
C SER A 93 5.95 23.60 13.60
N TYR A 94 6.11 22.35 14.06
CA TYR A 94 5.33 21.71 15.11
C TYR A 94 6.29 21.19 16.19
N THR A 95 6.08 21.64 17.42
CA THR A 95 6.92 21.28 18.57
C THR A 95 6.02 20.91 19.75
N PRO A 96 6.23 19.77 20.42
CA PRO A 96 5.41 19.36 21.55
C PRO A 96 5.57 20.32 22.72
N LYS A 97 4.52 20.45 23.51
CA LYS A 97 4.54 21.31 24.72
C LYS A 97 5.50 20.80 25.79
N MET A 98 5.75 19.49 25.80
CA MET A 98 6.70 18.86 26.73
C MET A 98 7.88 18.30 25.96
N ARG A 99 9.08 18.40 26.54
CA ARG A 99 10.30 17.86 25.94
C ARG A 99 10.21 16.34 25.91
N VAL A 100 10.38 15.75 24.71
CA VAL A 100 10.48 14.31 24.50
C VAL A 100 11.95 13.97 24.32
N LEU A 101 12.45 13.02 25.11
CA LEU A 101 13.89 12.67 25.12
C LEU A 101 14.26 11.79 23.92
N ASP A 102 13.39 10.80 23.60
CA ASP A 102 13.59 9.86 22.50
C ASP A 102 12.46 10.03 21.48
N GLY A 103 12.69 10.85 20.48
CA GLY A 103 11.69 11.22 19.54
C GLY A 103 12.13 11.11 18.09
N TYR A 104 11.23 11.51 17.23
CA TYR A 104 11.47 11.60 15.79
C TYR A 104 11.31 13.04 15.30
N MET A 105 12.12 13.41 14.34
CA MET A 105 11.95 14.63 13.55
C MET A 105 11.36 14.24 12.20
N TRP A 106 10.50 15.10 11.65
CA TRP A 106 9.97 14.94 10.31
C TRP A 106 9.99 16.27 9.57
N LYS A 107 10.10 16.19 8.24
CA LYS A 107 10.03 17.35 7.34
C LYS A 107 9.24 16.98 6.10
N LEU A 108 8.46 17.92 5.60
CA LEU A 108 7.78 17.85 4.32
C LEU A 108 8.04 19.13 3.56
N GLN A 109 8.56 19.00 2.35
CA GLN A 109 8.75 20.07 1.40
C GLN A 109 8.07 19.71 0.09
N ALA A 110 7.36 20.64 -0.54
CA ALA A 110 6.83 20.45 -1.88
C ALA A 110 6.94 21.72 -2.70
N GLU A 111 7.16 21.54 -4.01
CA GLU A 111 7.12 22.61 -5.01
C GLU A 111 6.07 22.25 -6.05
N PHE A 112 5.39 23.26 -6.56
CA PHE A 112 4.28 23.13 -7.49
C PHE A 112 4.59 23.84 -8.82
N ALA A 113 3.96 23.40 -9.89
CA ALA A 113 4.25 23.88 -11.26
C ALA A 113 4.18 25.40 -11.42
N LYS A 114 3.43 26.13 -10.58
CA LYS A 114 3.35 27.60 -10.59
C LYS A 114 4.35 28.29 -9.64
N GLY A 115 5.35 27.58 -9.14
CA GLY A 115 6.40 28.11 -8.30
C GLY A 115 6.04 28.29 -6.82
N GLU A 116 4.85 27.88 -6.40
CA GLU A 116 4.51 27.84 -4.98
C GLU A 116 5.30 26.77 -4.24
N ARG A 117 5.52 27.00 -2.95
CA ARG A 117 6.26 26.09 -2.07
C ARG A 117 5.48 25.81 -0.80
N LEU A 118 5.53 24.59 -0.34
CA LEU A 118 5.13 24.14 0.99
C LEU A 118 6.38 23.73 1.75
N TYR A 119 6.53 24.22 2.95
CA TYR A 119 7.55 23.76 3.89
C TYR A 119 6.95 23.63 5.28
N THR A 120 7.04 22.45 5.85
CA THR A 120 6.56 22.16 7.20
C THR A 120 7.38 21.05 7.82
N GLY A 121 7.46 21.03 9.13
CA GLY A 121 8.19 19.99 9.87
C GLY A 121 7.85 20.01 11.34
N GLY A 122 8.36 19.05 12.07
CA GLY A 122 8.11 18.98 13.49
C GLY A 122 8.98 17.98 14.22
N ASP A 123 8.93 18.08 15.54
CA ASP A 123 9.59 17.21 16.49
C ASP A 123 8.49 16.53 17.32
N ASN A 124 8.29 15.23 17.12
CA ASN A 124 7.27 14.42 17.84
C ASN A 124 5.81 14.90 17.73
N GLU A 125 5.53 15.96 17.00
CA GLU A 125 4.20 16.50 16.81
C GLU A 125 3.90 16.65 15.31
N MET A 126 2.69 16.32 14.92
CA MET A 126 2.19 16.44 13.54
C MET A 126 0.87 17.21 13.53
N PRO A 127 0.58 17.98 12.46
CA PRO A 127 -0.72 18.62 12.30
C PRO A 127 -1.85 17.58 12.26
N ASP A 128 -2.99 17.91 12.85
CA ASP A 128 -4.23 17.11 12.78
C ASP A 128 -4.01 15.60 13.11
N GLY A 129 -3.15 15.31 14.11
CA GLY A 129 -2.79 13.93 14.47
C GLY A 129 -1.99 13.19 13.39
N GLY A 130 -1.51 13.91 12.38
CA GLY A 130 -0.69 13.38 11.30
C GLY A 130 -1.44 12.64 10.20
N ILE A 131 -2.76 12.75 10.12
CA ILE A 131 -3.59 11.98 9.16
C ILE A 131 -3.11 12.21 7.72
N GLY A 132 -3.05 13.46 7.26
CA GLY A 132 -2.65 13.79 5.90
C GLY A 132 -1.21 13.36 5.58
N ILE A 133 -0.27 13.62 6.49
CA ILE A 133 1.13 13.22 6.32
C ILE A 133 1.26 11.70 6.26
N LYS A 134 0.54 10.96 7.13
CA LYS A 134 0.56 9.50 7.14
C LYS A 134 0.03 8.92 5.83
N GLN A 135 -1.06 9.49 5.29
CA GLN A 135 -1.63 9.04 4.02
C GLN A 135 -0.67 9.30 2.86
N LEU A 136 -0.06 10.49 2.79
CA LEU A 136 0.94 10.82 1.79
C LEU A 136 2.15 9.88 1.85
N VAL A 137 2.69 9.63 3.04
CA VAL A 137 3.82 8.71 3.23
C VAL A 137 3.45 7.28 2.88
N ASN A 138 2.26 6.82 3.26
CA ASN A 138 1.78 5.49 2.89
C ASN A 138 1.63 5.34 1.37
N TYR A 139 1.18 6.38 0.67
CA TYR A 139 1.11 6.38 -0.79
C TYR A 139 2.50 6.30 -1.44
N LEU A 140 3.48 7.07 -0.96
CA LEU A 140 4.87 7.00 -1.44
C LEU A 140 5.49 5.62 -1.18
N ALA A 141 5.26 5.06 0.01
CA ALA A 141 5.71 3.71 0.35
C ALA A 141 5.06 2.65 -0.54
N TRP A 142 3.74 2.75 -0.79
CA TRP A 142 3.02 1.86 -1.69
C TRP A 142 3.57 1.91 -3.13
N LEU A 143 3.83 3.12 -3.68
CA LEU A 143 4.44 3.27 -4.99
C LEU A 143 5.81 2.59 -5.07
N TRP A 144 6.60 2.73 -4.00
CA TRP A 144 7.92 2.10 -3.88
C TRP A 144 7.81 0.58 -3.82
N ASP A 145 6.98 0.07 -2.92
CA ASP A 145 6.83 -1.36 -2.66
C ASP A 145 6.24 -2.10 -3.87
N LYS A 146 5.35 -1.45 -4.63
CA LYS A 146 4.81 -1.98 -5.89
C LYS A 146 5.91 -2.28 -6.91
N GLN A 147 6.96 -1.46 -7.00
CA GLN A 147 8.09 -1.66 -7.90
C GLN A 147 9.16 -2.59 -7.32
N ASN A 148 9.32 -2.57 -6.01
CA ASN A 148 10.33 -3.31 -5.26
C ASN A 148 9.64 -4.19 -4.22
N VAL A 149 8.84 -5.17 -4.67
CA VAL A 149 8.06 -6.03 -3.76
C VAL A 149 8.92 -6.54 -2.61
N PRO A 150 8.65 -6.15 -1.36
CA PRO A 150 9.48 -6.57 -0.24
C PRO A 150 9.36 -8.07 0.04
N PRO A 151 10.26 -8.67 0.84
CA PRO A 151 10.11 -10.06 1.27
C PRO A 151 8.75 -10.31 1.89
N ILE A 152 8.17 -11.46 1.60
CA ILE A 152 6.89 -11.87 2.20
C ILE A 152 7.15 -12.25 3.65
N ARG A 153 6.38 -11.68 4.58
CA ARG A 153 6.31 -12.11 5.96
C ARG A 153 5.29 -13.21 6.14
N GLU A 154 4.12 -13.04 5.52
CA GLU A 154 3.00 -13.96 5.61
C GLU A 154 2.15 -13.87 4.35
N MET A 155 1.70 -15.00 3.86
CA MET A 155 0.65 -15.11 2.85
C MET A 155 -0.43 -16.06 3.33
N VAL A 156 -1.70 -15.69 3.13
CA VAL A 156 -2.85 -16.58 3.23
C VAL A 156 -3.63 -16.48 1.93
N TYR A 157 -3.76 -17.59 1.24
CA TYR A 157 -4.66 -17.75 0.09
C TYR A 157 -5.72 -18.78 0.41
N ARG A 158 -6.97 -18.43 0.17
CA ARG A 158 -8.12 -19.28 0.50
C ARG A 158 -9.18 -19.18 -0.57
N VAL A 159 -9.76 -20.33 -0.91
CA VAL A 159 -10.96 -20.46 -1.73
C VAL A 159 -11.96 -21.32 -0.98
N ASP A 160 -13.16 -20.79 -0.77
CA ASP A 160 -14.26 -21.49 -0.13
C ASP A 160 -15.32 -21.84 -1.16
N GLY A 161 -15.96 -22.97 -0.96
CA GLY A 161 -17.15 -23.44 -1.67
C GLY A 161 -18.34 -23.59 -0.73
N MET A 162 -19.29 -24.41 -1.10
CA MET A 162 -20.49 -24.71 -0.31
C MET A 162 -20.24 -25.73 0.82
N VAL A 163 -19.00 -26.17 1.01
CA VAL A 163 -18.64 -27.18 2.03
C VAL A 163 -18.07 -26.51 3.27
N ALA A 164 -18.09 -27.23 4.38
CA ALA A 164 -17.66 -26.74 5.70
C ALA A 164 -16.13 -26.54 5.85
N TYR A 165 -15.37 -26.85 4.80
CA TYR A 165 -13.92 -26.71 4.76
C TYR A 165 -13.47 -26.02 3.46
N PRO A 166 -12.28 -25.38 3.42
CA PRO A 166 -11.81 -24.69 2.25
C PRO A 166 -11.51 -25.65 1.09
N LEU A 167 -11.88 -25.26 -0.13
CA LEU A 167 -11.46 -25.96 -1.35
C LEU A 167 -9.96 -25.86 -1.54
N HIS A 168 -9.43 -24.65 -1.35
CA HIS A 168 -8.00 -24.36 -1.33
C HIS A 168 -7.67 -23.52 -0.12
N TYR A 169 -6.65 -23.90 0.61
CA TYR A 169 -6.09 -23.12 1.70
C TYR A 169 -4.59 -23.30 1.75
N TYR A 170 -3.88 -22.21 1.53
CA TYR A 170 -2.43 -22.16 1.61
C TYR A 170 -2.00 -21.03 2.52
N LYS A 171 -1.17 -21.33 3.53
CA LYS A 171 -0.50 -20.33 4.36
C LYS A 171 0.99 -20.46 4.20
N LEU A 172 1.68 -19.36 3.98
CA LEU A 172 3.12 -19.25 3.99
C LEU A 172 3.51 -18.25 5.07
N GLU A 173 4.41 -18.63 5.96
CA GLU A 173 4.85 -17.79 7.07
C GLU A 173 6.36 -17.89 7.26
N LYS A 174 7.03 -16.74 7.40
CA LYS A 174 8.49 -16.70 7.61
C LYS A 174 8.85 -17.29 8.96
N ASP A 175 9.74 -18.26 8.96
CA ASP A 175 10.40 -18.80 10.15
C ASP A 175 11.78 -18.15 10.30
N TYR A 176 11.85 -17.15 11.15
CA TYR A 176 13.09 -16.40 11.39
C TYR A 176 14.17 -17.23 12.10
N SER A 177 13.78 -18.30 12.81
CA SER A 177 14.73 -19.13 13.56
C SER A 177 15.55 -20.03 12.64
N ASN A 178 14.97 -20.45 11.52
CA ASN A 178 15.58 -21.37 10.57
C ASN A 178 15.87 -20.73 9.21
N ASP A 179 15.62 -19.42 9.07
CA ASP A 179 15.74 -18.65 7.82
C ASP A 179 15.07 -19.33 6.62
N CYS A 180 13.85 -19.82 6.83
CA CYS A 180 13.03 -20.48 5.82
C CYS A 180 11.58 -20.03 5.96
N TYR A 181 10.67 -20.70 5.25
CA TYR A 181 9.24 -20.52 5.43
C TYR A 181 8.58 -21.81 5.88
N ILE A 182 7.50 -21.68 6.67
CA ILE A 182 6.57 -22.75 6.94
C ILE A 182 5.40 -22.63 5.96
N PHE A 183 5.21 -23.66 5.15
CA PHE A 183 4.13 -23.75 4.19
C PHE A 183 3.09 -24.74 4.70
N THR A 184 1.86 -24.26 4.95
CA THR A 184 0.74 -25.02 5.48
C THR A 184 -0.35 -25.15 4.44
N ASN A 185 -0.90 -26.37 4.30
CA ASN A 185 -2.05 -26.67 3.46
C ASN A 185 -3.17 -27.27 4.29
N ALA A 186 -4.40 -26.76 4.10
CA ALA A 186 -5.65 -27.32 4.60
C ALA A 186 -6.69 -27.39 3.47
N SER A 187 -6.27 -27.63 2.24
CA SER A 187 -7.15 -27.74 1.09
C SER A 187 -7.94 -29.05 1.13
N ASN A 188 -9.25 -28.99 0.90
CA ASN A 188 -10.16 -30.12 0.92
C ASN A 188 -10.15 -30.95 2.22
N CYS A 189 -9.76 -30.35 3.33
CA CYS A 189 -9.77 -30.97 4.64
C CYS A 189 -10.17 -29.97 5.74
N ARG A 190 -10.47 -30.47 6.92
CA ARG A 190 -10.76 -29.64 8.08
C ARG A 190 -9.48 -28.92 8.54
N TYR A 191 -9.62 -27.78 9.23
CA TYR A 191 -8.47 -27.01 9.72
C TYR A 191 -7.61 -27.78 10.74
N ASP A 192 -8.23 -28.66 11.54
CA ASP A 192 -7.53 -29.53 12.49
C ASP A 192 -6.73 -30.67 11.79
N GLU A 193 -7.00 -30.92 10.51
CA GLU A 193 -6.29 -31.90 9.67
C GLU A 193 -5.18 -31.25 8.82
N ALA A 194 -4.98 -29.94 8.93
CA ALA A 194 -3.96 -29.23 8.19
C ALA A 194 -2.55 -29.81 8.42
N ARG A 195 -1.72 -29.70 7.41
CA ARG A 195 -0.34 -30.20 7.44
C ARG A 195 0.61 -29.11 6.97
N SER A 196 1.85 -29.14 7.44
CA SER A 196 2.88 -28.17 7.05
C SER A 196 4.21 -28.83 6.72
N ALA A 197 5.01 -28.12 5.96
CA ALA A 197 6.39 -28.45 5.64
C ALA A 197 7.24 -27.18 5.54
N GLN A 198 8.55 -27.32 5.73
CA GLN A 198 9.49 -26.21 5.47
C GLN A 198 9.72 -26.04 3.97
N VAL A 199 9.83 -24.81 3.52
CA VAL A 199 10.18 -24.44 2.15
C VAL A 199 11.30 -23.40 2.15
N PRO A 200 12.17 -23.39 1.12
CA PRO A 200 13.24 -22.42 1.01
C PRO A 200 12.71 -21.01 0.69
N ASN A 201 13.52 -19.99 0.95
CA ASN A 201 13.21 -18.60 0.63
C ASN A 201 12.87 -18.41 -0.85
N ALA A 202 13.51 -19.16 -1.76
CA ALA A 202 13.24 -19.12 -3.20
C ALA A 202 11.76 -19.32 -3.55
N PHE A 203 11.01 -20.14 -2.81
CA PHE A 203 9.60 -20.32 -3.04
C PHE A 203 8.79 -19.04 -2.76
N ALA A 204 9.12 -18.31 -1.71
CA ALA A 204 8.51 -17.00 -1.43
C ALA A 204 8.90 -15.95 -2.49
N ASP A 205 10.14 -16.04 -3.03
CA ASP A 205 10.60 -15.15 -4.10
C ASP A 205 9.84 -15.39 -5.41
N GLU A 206 9.48 -16.63 -5.73
CA GLU A 206 8.61 -16.93 -6.88
C GLU A 206 7.23 -16.27 -6.71
N ILE A 207 6.63 -16.32 -5.52
CA ILE A 207 5.37 -15.63 -5.23
C ILE A 207 5.53 -14.12 -5.37
N ARG A 208 6.63 -13.53 -4.86
CA ARG A 208 6.93 -12.10 -5.02
C ARG A 208 7.02 -11.68 -6.48
N GLN A 209 7.61 -12.52 -7.31
CA GLN A 209 7.70 -12.28 -8.75
C GLN A 209 6.31 -12.24 -9.39
N ILE A 210 5.42 -13.17 -9.04
CA ILE A 210 4.02 -13.15 -9.49
C ILE A 210 3.33 -11.86 -9.03
N VAL A 211 3.49 -11.47 -7.76
CA VAL A 211 2.90 -10.23 -7.21
C VAL A 211 3.32 -9.01 -8.03
N LYS A 212 4.59 -8.93 -8.43
CA LYS A 212 5.13 -7.83 -9.24
C LYS A 212 4.60 -7.87 -10.67
N GLU A 213 4.73 -9.01 -11.36
CA GLU A 213 4.33 -9.18 -12.76
C GLU A 213 2.84 -8.92 -12.98
N GLU A 214 2.02 -9.38 -12.07
CA GLU A 214 0.57 -9.28 -12.14
C GLU A 214 0.02 -8.00 -11.47
N SER A 215 0.92 -7.10 -11.05
CA SER A 215 0.55 -5.82 -10.40
C SER A 215 -0.46 -5.98 -9.26
N MET A 216 -0.30 -7.01 -8.40
CA MET A 216 -1.29 -7.36 -7.39
C MET A 216 -1.48 -6.28 -6.30
N PHE A 217 -0.56 -5.32 -6.18
CA PHE A 217 -0.77 -4.12 -5.35
C PHE A 217 -1.93 -3.23 -5.84
N ASP A 218 -2.38 -3.40 -7.08
CA ASP A 218 -3.52 -2.66 -7.66
C ASP A 218 -4.86 -3.39 -7.47
N TYR A 219 -4.88 -4.56 -6.84
CA TYR A 219 -6.11 -5.29 -6.61
C TYR A 219 -7.05 -4.49 -5.71
N ALA A 220 -8.32 -4.42 -6.11
CA ALA A 220 -9.35 -3.85 -5.26
C ALA A 220 -9.51 -4.69 -3.98
N PRO A 221 -9.92 -4.09 -2.86
CA PRO A 221 -10.15 -4.83 -1.62
C PRO A 221 -11.24 -5.91 -1.75
N ASP A 222 -12.21 -5.66 -2.62
CA ASP A 222 -13.35 -6.53 -2.82
C ASP A 222 -13.81 -6.55 -4.28
N TYR A 223 -14.14 -7.73 -4.78
CA TYR A 223 -14.66 -7.97 -6.12
C TYR A 223 -16.03 -8.62 -6.01
N GLN A 224 -17.06 -7.91 -6.49
CA GLN A 224 -18.43 -8.40 -6.50
C GLN A 224 -18.89 -8.68 -7.93
N PRO A 225 -19.64 -9.76 -8.17
CA PRO A 225 -20.24 -10.01 -9.48
C PRO A 225 -21.35 -8.98 -9.78
N GLU A 226 -21.60 -8.72 -11.05
CA GLU A 226 -22.66 -7.80 -11.49
C GLU A 226 -24.08 -8.34 -11.22
N TYR A 227 -24.19 -9.62 -10.92
CA TYR A 227 -25.45 -10.32 -10.64
C TYR A 227 -25.40 -11.09 -9.33
N GLU A 228 -26.57 -11.34 -8.73
CA GLU A 228 -26.65 -12.09 -7.50
C GLU A 228 -26.26 -13.56 -7.73
N VAL A 229 -25.27 -14.03 -6.96
CA VAL A 229 -24.81 -15.42 -6.96
C VAL A 229 -25.25 -16.09 -5.67
N LEU A 230 -26.16 -17.04 -5.77
CA LEU A 230 -26.66 -17.76 -4.59
C LEU A 230 -25.66 -18.80 -4.07
N ASP A 231 -25.00 -19.51 -4.97
CA ASP A 231 -24.15 -20.66 -4.68
C ASP A 231 -22.78 -20.51 -5.37
N GLY A 232 -22.00 -19.53 -4.94
CA GLY A 232 -20.72 -19.24 -5.58
C GLY A 232 -19.51 -19.58 -4.72
N ARG A 233 -18.36 -19.67 -5.38
CA ARG A 233 -17.07 -19.73 -4.69
C ARG A 233 -16.67 -18.33 -4.23
N SER A 234 -16.12 -18.25 -3.02
CA SER A 234 -15.45 -17.05 -2.55
C SER A 234 -13.95 -17.28 -2.44
N TRP A 235 -13.18 -16.26 -2.70
CA TRP A 235 -11.72 -16.31 -2.55
C TRP A 235 -11.23 -15.14 -1.71
N ARG A 236 -10.07 -15.31 -1.10
CA ARG A 236 -9.36 -14.27 -0.36
C ARG A 236 -7.86 -14.47 -0.47
N ILE A 237 -7.15 -13.37 -0.66
CA ILE A 237 -5.70 -13.34 -0.54
C ILE A 237 -5.29 -12.22 0.42
N ASN A 238 -4.39 -12.55 1.35
CA ASN A 238 -3.73 -11.59 2.22
C ASN A 238 -2.23 -11.82 2.14
N LEU A 239 -1.49 -10.76 1.82
CA LEU A 239 -0.03 -10.75 1.84
C LEU A 239 0.44 -9.63 2.77
N ARG A 240 1.34 -9.98 3.66
CA ARG A 240 2.07 -9.06 4.53
C ARG A 240 3.54 -9.15 4.19
N PHE A 241 4.20 -8.00 4.16
CA PHE A 241 5.59 -7.89 3.77
C PHE A 241 6.47 -7.48 4.94
N GLU A 242 7.77 -7.80 4.86
CA GLU A 242 8.77 -7.41 5.84
C GLU A 242 9.16 -5.93 5.68
N GLY A 243 9.46 -5.26 6.79
CA GLY A 243 10.00 -3.90 6.78
C GLY A 243 9.05 -2.80 6.28
N THR A 244 7.80 -3.15 5.95
CA THR A 244 6.82 -2.18 5.42
C THR A 244 5.45 -2.35 6.07
N LYS A 245 4.60 -1.31 5.96
CA LYS A 245 3.19 -1.38 6.32
C LYS A 245 2.29 -1.74 5.12
N SER A 246 2.86 -1.81 3.92
CA SER A 246 2.13 -2.20 2.73
C SER A 246 1.62 -3.62 2.88
N THR A 247 0.38 -3.84 2.49
CA THR A 247 -0.27 -5.15 2.49
C THR A 247 -1.11 -5.29 1.23
N ILE A 248 -1.28 -6.51 0.76
CA ILE A 248 -2.31 -6.84 -0.22
C ILE A 248 -3.39 -7.61 0.55
N SER A 249 -4.61 -7.08 0.57
CA SER A 249 -5.78 -7.75 1.13
C SER A 249 -6.92 -7.59 0.13
N SER A 250 -7.28 -8.68 -0.50
CA SER A 250 -8.30 -8.69 -1.55
C SER A 250 -9.15 -9.95 -1.44
N SER A 251 -10.41 -9.82 -1.78
CA SER A 251 -11.39 -10.90 -1.75
C SER A 251 -12.38 -10.75 -2.90
N GLY A 252 -13.12 -11.81 -3.18
CA GLY A 252 -14.21 -11.76 -4.15
C GLY A 252 -15.10 -12.99 -4.08
N ARG A 253 -16.29 -12.84 -4.68
CA ARG A 253 -17.26 -13.91 -4.82
C ARG A 253 -17.63 -14.06 -6.28
N GLU A 254 -17.21 -15.14 -6.94
CA GLU A 254 -17.39 -15.40 -8.39
C GLU A 254 -16.94 -14.22 -9.30
N ALA A 255 -16.21 -13.26 -8.74
CA ALA A 255 -15.62 -12.13 -9.44
C ALA A 255 -14.14 -12.08 -9.10
N TYR A 256 -13.30 -11.86 -10.11
CA TYR A 256 -11.84 -11.95 -10.00
C TYR A 256 -11.20 -10.68 -10.56
N PRO A 257 -10.03 -10.29 -10.04
CA PRO A 257 -9.24 -9.22 -10.66
C PRO A 257 -8.88 -9.60 -12.10
N ALA A 258 -8.62 -8.59 -12.92
CA ALA A 258 -8.02 -8.82 -14.22
C ALA A 258 -6.61 -9.43 -14.05
N GLY A 259 -6.20 -10.30 -14.99
CA GLY A 259 -4.90 -10.97 -14.94
C GLY A 259 -4.96 -12.37 -14.32
N GLU A 260 -3.79 -12.97 -14.18
CA GLU A 260 -3.61 -14.38 -13.84
C GLU A 260 -3.01 -14.60 -12.44
N GLY A 261 -2.81 -13.52 -11.67
CA GLY A 261 -2.02 -13.55 -10.44
C GLY A 261 -2.52 -14.57 -9.42
N LEU A 262 -3.83 -14.59 -9.14
CA LEU A 262 -4.43 -15.55 -8.21
C LEU A 262 -4.27 -16.99 -8.69
N ARG A 263 -4.54 -17.23 -9.97
CA ARG A 263 -4.42 -18.57 -10.58
C ARG A 263 -2.97 -19.06 -10.55
N ARG A 264 -2.02 -18.18 -10.85
CA ARG A 264 -0.59 -18.51 -10.81
C ARG A 264 -0.12 -18.84 -9.39
N ILE A 265 -0.53 -18.08 -8.39
CA ILE A 265 -0.23 -18.38 -6.97
C ILE A 265 -0.85 -19.72 -6.57
N GLU A 266 -2.11 -19.96 -6.90
CA GLU A 266 -2.81 -21.22 -6.59
C GLU A 266 -2.08 -22.40 -7.21
N GLN A 267 -1.74 -22.35 -8.49
CA GLN A 267 -1.02 -23.40 -9.19
C GLN A 267 0.35 -23.65 -8.58
N LEU A 268 1.13 -22.58 -8.31
CA LEU A 268 2.44 -22.67 -7.69
C LEU A 268 2.37 -23.34 -6.31
N CYS A 269 1.40 -22.94 -5.49
CA CYS A 269 1.17 -23.56 -4.18
C CYS A 269 0.75 -25.04 -4.28
N TYR A 270 -0.14 -25.37 -5.22
CA TYR A 270 -0.58 -26.73 -5.44
C TYR A 270 0.56 -27.65 -5.90
N GLU A 271 1.37 -27.21 -6.86
CA GLU A 271 2.51 -27.98 -7.35
C GLU A 271 3.55 -28.17 -6.25
N LYS A 272 3.87 -27.11 -5.50
CA LYS A 272 4.79 -27.20 -4.36
C LYS A 272 4.27 -28.16 -3.30
N TRP A 273 2.97 -28.14 -3.01
CA TRP A 273 2.39 -29.04 -2.01
C TRP A 273 2.53 -30.51 -2.42
N LYS A 274 2.30 -30.86 -3.67
CA LYS A 274 2.50 -32.24 -4.16
C LYS A 274 3.91 -32.78 -3.90
N GLU A 275 4.92 -31.92 -4.01
CA GLU A 275 6.31 -32.29 -3.72
C GLU A 275 6.53 -32.54 -2.20
N LEU A 276 5.84 -31.76 -1.37
CA LEU A 276 6.06 -31.71 0.09
C LEU A 276 5.17 -32.65 0.88
N GLU A 277 4.02 -33.07 0.35
CA GLU A 277 3.02 -33.84 1.04
C GLU A 277 3.60 -35.12 1.71
N PRO A 278 4.49 -35.91 1.05
CA PRO A 278 5.05 -37.12 1.65
C PRO A 278 5.86 -36.87 2.93
N GLN A 279 6.45 -35.68 3.07
CA GLN A 279 7.29 -35.31 4.21
C GLN A 279 6.62 -34.31 5.19
N SER A 280 5.38 -33.91 4.90
CA SER A 280 4.65 -32.94 5.70
C SER A 280 4.23 -33.51 7.06
N LYS A 281 4.08 -32.61 8.05
CA LYS A 281 3.68 -32.95 9.42
C LYS A 281 2.31 -32.37 9.75
N PRO A 282 1.54 -33.01 10.63
CA PRO A 282 0.31 -32.41 11.16
C PRO A 282 0.61 -31.00 11.74
N ALA A 283 -0.22 -30.04 11.38
CA ALA A 283 -0.13 -28.66 11.84
C ALA A 283 -1.54 -28.07 11.96
N PRO A 284 -2.32 -28.51 12.94
CA PRO A 284 -3.72 -28.12 13.07
C PRO A 284 -3.84 -26.59 13.20
N LEU A 285 -4.75 -26.01 12.44
CA LEU A 285 -5.08 -24.60 12.45
C LEU A 285 -6.33 -24.37 13.29
N GLN A 286 -6.41 -23.22 13.95
CA GLN A 286 -7.67 -22.78 14.54
C GLN A 286 -8.65 -22.41 13.42
N SER A 287 -9.90 -22.82 13.58
CA SER A 287 -10.94 -22.39 12.67
C SER A 287 -11.13 -20.88 12.77
N PRO A 288 -11.23 -20.15 11.65
CA PRO A 288 -11.52 -18.73 11.69
C PRO A 288 -12.96 -18.40 12.13
N TYR A 289 -13.76 -19.44 12.40
CA TYR A 289 -15.15 -19.34 12.84
C TYR A 289 -15.35 -19.73 14.31
N GLU A 290 -14.29 -20.11 15.03
CA GLU A 290 -14.26 -20.30 16.49
C GLU A 290 -13.72 -19.03 17.18
#